data_c8fd3ca214a12ae61db0d7c11097b448
#
_entry.id   c8fd3ca214a12ae61db0d7c11097b448
#
_cell.length_a   1.000
_cell.length_b   1.000
_cell.length_c   1.000
_cell.angle_alpha   90.00
_cell.angle_beta   90.00
_cell.angle_gamma   90.00
#
_symmetry.space_group_name_H-M   'P 1'
#
loop_
_entity.id
_entity.type
_entity.pdbx_description
1 polymer ?
#
loop_
_entity_poly.entity_id
_entity_poly.type
_entity_poly.pdbx_seq_one_letter_code
_entity_poly.pdbx_strand_id
1 'polypeptide(L)'
;MILAIDTSSKSASCALLDGDDVIAESFCNAGVTHSATLMPMVEGLFTATGRKTDEIDMFAATSGPGSFTGVRIGASILLGLAFGKGLPCVGVSALEATALPFESFRDVIICPVMDARRGQFYNALFRNGERLTDDRAISGEDLYAGLSTGNSPVLLCGDGHALAAPFMKDLVLVDAPRDLIYPRASNVGRLARRIREASPSGTFTDLEFKPVYLRPSQAERVMSEKKQ
;
A
#
# COMPACT_ATOMS: atom_id res chain seq x y z
N MET A 1 0.14 5.01 -20.22
CA MET A 1 -0.88 4.49 -19.29
C MET A 1 -0.24 3.64 -18.20
N ILE A 2 -0.70 3.72 -16.95
CA ILE A 2 -0.13 2.99 -15.81
C ILE A 2 -1.07 1.85 -15.43
N LEU A 3 -0.53 0.64 -15.26
CA LEU A 3 -1.23 -0.45 -14.55
C LEU A 3 -0.69 -0.53 -13.14
N ALA A 4 -1.56 -0.27 -12.16
CA ALA A 4 -1.22 -0.29 -10.74
C ALA A 4 -1.93 -1.44 -10.00
N ILE A 5 -1.27 -2.02 -9.00
CA ILE A 5 -1.74 -3.18 -8.22
C ILE A 5 -1.47 -2.95 -6.73
N ASP A 6 -2.45 -3.28 -5.89
CA ASP A 6 -2.26 -3.47 -4.45
C ASP A 6 -2.83 -4.80 -3.97
N THR A 7 -2.04 -5.50 -3.18
CA THR A 7 -2.40 -6.74 -2.47
C THR A 7 -1.75 -6.80 -1.09
N SER A 8 -1.35 -5.65 -0.56
CA SER A 8 -0.60 -5.55 0.70
C SER A 8 -1.45 -5.81 1.95
N SER A 9 -2.79 -5.67 1.83
CA SER A 9 -3.75 -5.80 2.92
C SER A 9 -4.72 -6.98 2.73
N LYS A 10 -5.84 -6.96 3.44
CA LYS A 10 -6.95 -7.93 3.25
C LYS A 10 -7.67 -7.73 1.93
N SER A 11 -7.65 -6.51 1.39
CA SER A 11 -8.21 -6.18 0.09
C SER A 11 -7.20 -6.37 -1.03
N ALA A 12 -7.71 -6.59 -2.24
CA ALA A 12 -6.96 -6.48 -3.48
C ALA A 12 -7.55 -5.36 -4.33
N SER A 13 -6.69 -4.65 -5.04
CA SER A 13 -7.12 -3.67 -6.02
C SER A 13 -6.18 -3.62 -7.21
N CYS A 14 -6.72 -3.25 -8.37
CA CYS A 14 -5.95 -2.92 -9.57
C CYS A 14 -6.60 -1.74 -10.28
N ALA A 15 -5.79 -0.92 -10.95
CA ALA A 15 -6.26 0.29 -11.64
C ALA A 15 -5.48 0.55 -12.93
N LEU A 16 -6.18 1.13 -13.90
CA LEU A 16 -5.59 1.76 -15.08
C LEU A 16 -5.67 3.26 -14.91
N LEU A 17 -4.55 3.96 -15.11
CA LEU A 17 -4.48 5.41 -15.02
C LEU A 17 -3.85 6.01 -16.29
N ASP A 18 -4.30 7.22 -16.64
CA ASP A 18 -3.66 8.08 -17.61
C ASP A 18 -3.27 9.39 -16.90
N GLY A 19 -1.98 9.59 -16.67
CA GLY A 19 -1.51 10.61 -15.73
C GLY A 19 -2.07 10.39 -14.31
N ASP A 20 -2.82 11.36 -13.77
CA ASP A 20 -3.51 11.25 -12.48
C ASP A 20 -4.97 10.78 -12.60
N ASP A 21 -5.49 10.71 -13.82
CA ASP A 21 -6.87 10.32 -14.08
C ASP A 21 -7.01 8.79 -13.99
N VAL A 22 -7.98 8.35 -13.20
CA VAL A 22 -8.32 6.93 -13.08
C VAL A 22 -9.26 6.57 -14.23
N ILE A 23 -8.77 5.78 -15.18
CA ILE A 23 -9.59 5.26 -16.28
C ILE A 23 -10.55 4.20 -15.76
N ALA A 24 -10.05 3.28 -14.95
CA ALA A 24 -10.85 2.25 -14.30
C ALA A 24 -10.10 1.73 -13.06
N GLU A 25 -10.86 1.32 -12.04
CA GLU A 25 -10.33 0.66 -10.85
C GLU A 25 -11.25 -0.48 -10.43
N SER A 26 -10.67 -1.60 -10.06
CA SER A 26 -11.35 -2.73 -9.44
C SER A 26 -10.84 -2.92 -8.01
N PHE A 27 -11.77 -3.11 -7.07
CA PHE A 27 -11.48 -3.30 -5.65
C PHE A 27 -12.26 -4.50 -5.12
N CYS A 28 -11.60 -5.37 -4.40
CA CYS A 28 -12.20 -6.56 -3.80
C CYS A 28 -11.76 -6.71 -2.34
N ASN A 29 -12.73 -6.79 -1.42
CA ASN A 29 -12.51 -7.06 0.02
C ASN A 29 -13.48 -8.16 0.48
N ALA A 30 -13.52 -9.27 -0.24
CA ALA A 30 -14.44 -10.38 -0.02
C ALA A 30 -13.85 -11.53 0.81
N GLY A 31 -12.61 -11.38 1.32
CA GLY A 31 -11.93 -12.43 2.09
C GLY A 31 -11.45 -13.62 1.26
N VAL A 32 -11.39 -13.47 -0.07
CA VAL A 32 -10.85 -14.47 -0.99
C VAL A 32 -9.37 -14.29 -1.22
N THR A 33 -8.69 -15.34 -1.68
CA THR A 33 -7.24 -15.30 -1.91
C THR A 33 -6.88 -14.40 -3.09
N HIS A 34 -5.89 -13.54 -2.93
CA HIS A 34 -5.44 -12.61 -3.97
C HIS A 34 -4.99 -13.31 -5.26
N SER A 35 -4.40 -14.51 -5.15
CA SER A 35 -3.98 -15.30 -6.31
C SER A 35 -5.15 -15.76 -7.20
N ALA A 36 -6.35 -15.92 -6.62
CA ALA A 36 -7.53 -16.30 -7.39
C ALA A 36 -8.26 -15.08 -7.99
N THR A 37 -8.13 -13.90 -7.36
CA THR A 37 -8.95 -12.73 -7.71
C THR A 37 -8.23 -11.69 -8.55
N LEU A 38 -6.92 -11.50 -8.38
CA LEU A 38 -6.24 -10.36 -8.95
C LEU A 38 -6.18 -10.40 -10.49
N MET A 39 -5.81 -11.55 -11.09
CA MET A 39 -5.78 -11.62 -12.57
C MET A 39 -7.15 -11.43 -13.22
N PRO A 40 -8.24 -12.06 -12.77
CA PRO A 40 -9.58 -11.74 -13.25
C PRO A 40 -9.97 -10.26 -13.11
N MET A 41 -9.54 -9.60 -12.04
CA MET A 41 -9.77 -8.16 -11.86
C MET A 41 -9.00 -7.34 -12.90
N VAL A 42 -7.73 -7.67 -13.16
CA VAL A 42 -6.91 -7.00 -14.20
C VAL A 42 -7.50 -7.21 -15.58
N GLU A 43 -7.89 -8.45 -15.95
CA GLU A 43 -8.56 -8.75 -17.20
C GLU A 43 -9.87 -7.98 -17.36
N GLY A 44 -10.63 -7.86 -16.26
CA GLY A 44 -11.88 -7.08 -16.20
C GLY A 44 -11.66 -5.60 -16.51
N LEU A 45 -10.55 -4.99 -16.05
CA LEU A 45 -10.22 -3.59 -16.39
C LEU A 45 -10.03 -3.41 -17.89
N PHE A 46 -9.25 -4.27 -18.53
CA PHE A 46 -9.02 -4.20 -19.98
C PHE A 46 -10.30 -4.45 -20.77
N THR A 47 -11.09 -5.43 -20.35
CA THR A 47 -12.39 -5.74 -21.00
C THR A 47 -13.36 -4.57 -20.90
N ALA A 48 -13.50 -3.97 -19.71
CA ALA A 48 -14.43 -2.87 -19.48
C ALA A 48 -14.04 -1.58 -20.20
N THR A 49 -12.74 -1.34 -20.38
CA THR A 49 -12.22 -0.09 -20.96
C THR A 49 -11.93 -0.20 -22.47
N GLY A 50 -11.88 -1.41 -23.02
CA GLY A 50 -11.43 -1.66 -24.38
C GLY A 50 -9.94 -1.37 -24.61
N ARG A 51 -9.18 -1.05 -23.55
CA ARG A 51 -7.74 -0.79 -23.62
C ARG A 51 -6.96 -2.09 -23.82
N LYS A 52 -5.72 -1.96 -24.28
CA LYS A 52 -4.83 -3.09 -24.55
C LYS A 52 -3.59 -3.03 -23.65
N THR A 53 -2.98 -4.17 -23.41
CA THR A 53 -1.77 -4.29 -22.58
C THR A 53 -0.53 -3.66 -23.21
N ASP A 54 -0.52 -3.41 -24.51
CA ASP A 54 0.54 -2.71 -25.22
C ASP A 54 0.46 -1.17 -25.08
N GLU A 55 -0.66 -0.64 -24.56
CA GLU A 55 -0.80 0.77 -24.20
C GLU A 55 -0.18 1.09 -22.82
N ILE A 56 0.22 0.08 -22.05
CA ILE A 56 0.89 0.29 -20.75
C ILE A 56 2.33 0.75 -20.99
N ASP A 57 2.72 1.83 -20.34
CA ASP A 57 4.07 2.40 -20.35
C ASP A 57 4.76 2.35 -18.98
N MET A 58 4.02 2.02 -17.91
CA MET A 58 4.56 1.84 -16.56
C MET A 58 3.71 0.84 -15.76
N PHE A 59 4.39 0.02 -14.98
CA PHE A 59 3.80 -0.88 -13.99
C PHE A 59 4.08 -0.37 -12.57
N ALA A 60 3.10 -0.47 -11.69
CA ALA A 60 3.24 -0.05 -10.29
C ALA A 60 2.62 -1.07 -9.35
N ALA A 61 3.26 -1.36 -8.23
CA ALA A 61 2.64 -2.15 -7.16
C ALA A 61 3.12 -1.69 -5.79
N THR A 62 2.32 -1.98 -4.76
CA THR A 62 2.80 -1.89 -3.39
C THR A 62 3.94 -2.88 -3.16
N SER A 63 5.09 -2.36 -2.75
CA SER A 63 6.25 -3.18 -2.37
C SER A 63 6.22 -3.63 -0.90
N GLY A 64 5.25 -3.17 -0.13
CA GLY A 64 5.09 -3.36 1.30
C GLY A 64 5.07 -2.00 2.03
N PRO A 65 5.04 -2.05 3.38
CA PRO A 65 4.85 -3.22 4.22
C PRO A 65 3.43 -3.80 4.12
N GLY A 66 3.23 -5.03 4.62
CA GLY A 66 1.90 -5.64 4.62
C GLY A 66 1.95 -7.16 4.70
N SER A 67 0.90 -7.80 4.18
CA SER A 67 0.81 -9.26 4.07
C SER A 67 1.96 -9.83 3.23
N PHE A 68 2.81 -10.64 3.84
CA PHE A 68 3.96 -11.27 3.18
C PHE A 68 3.56 -12.03 1.90
N THR A 69 2.48 -12.81 1.97
CA THR A 69 1.95 -13.55 0.83
C THR A 69 1.31 -12.60 -0.18
N GLY A 70 0.52 -11.62 0.30
CA GLY A 70 -0.16 -10.66 -0.55
C GLY A 70 0.81 -9.86 -1.40
N VAL A 71 1.79 -9.20 -0.80
CA VAL A 71 2.81 -8.41 -1.51
C VAL A 71 3.53 -9.23 -2.58
N ARG A 72 3.86 -10.51 -2.28
CA ARG A 72 4.49 -11.40 -3.27
C ARG A 72 3.58 -11.75 -4.45
N ILE A 73 2.28 -11.96 -4.19
CA ILE A 73 1.32 -12.22 -5.26
C ILE A 73 1.24 -11.01 -6.21
N GLY A 74 1.06 -9.80 -5.67
CA GLY A 74 1.04 -8.57 -6.46
C GLY A 74 2.32 -8.36 -7.26
N ALA A 75 3.47 -8.50 -6.59
CA ALA A 75 4.78 -8.41 -7.24
C ALA A 75 4.94 -9.43 -8.38
N SER A 76 4.59 -10.71 -8.14
CA SER A 76 4.75 -11.76 -9.14
C SER A 76 3.87 -11.53 -10.38
N ILE A 77 2.63 -11.08 -10.18
CA ILE A 77 1.72 -10.78 -11.28
C ILE A 77 2.21 -9.56 -12.06
N LEU A 78 2.61 -8.48 -11.36
CA LEU A 78 3.16 -7.29 -12.00
C LEU A 78 4.39 -7.63 -12.83
N LEU A 79 5.36 -8.35 -12.25
CA LEU A 79 6.59 -8.73 -12.93
C LEU A 79 6.32 -9.67 -14.12
N GLY A 80 5.36 -10.59 -13.99
CA GLY A 80 4.92 -11.44 -15.10
C GLY A 80 4.35 -10.66 -16.27
N LEU A 81 3.54 -9.63 -15.99
CA LEU A 81 2.95 -8.74 -16.99
C LEU A 81 3.99 -7.80 -17.65
N ALA A 82 5.02 -7.40 -16.89
CA ALA A 82 6.11 -6.53 -17.34
C ALA A 82 7.21 -7.29 -18.08
N PHE A 83 7.29 -8.61 -17.91
CA PHE A 83 8.39 -9.42 -18.42
C PHE A 83 8.64 -9.22 -19.93
N GLY A 84 9.87 -8.92 -20.28
CA GLY A 84 10.32 -8.71 -21.65
C GLY A 84 9.85 -7.42 -22.32
N LYS A 85 9.13 -6.55 -21.59
CA LYS A 85 8.64 -5.27 -22.13
C LYS A 85 9.63 -4.12 -21.98
N GLY A 86 10.60 -4.22 -21.07
CA GLY A 86 11.55 -3.15 -20.79
C GLY A 86 10.90 -1.88 -20.21
N LEU A 87 9.71 -2.00 -19.63
CA LEU A 87 8.94 -0.90 -19.07
C LEU A 87 9.26 -0.70 -17.58
N PRO A 88 9.14 0.54 -17.06
CA PRO A 88 9.35 0.82 -15.64
C PRO A 88 8.41 0.02 -14.75
N CYS A 89 8.97 -0.55 -13.66
CA CYS A 89 8.26 -1.24 -12.58
C CYS A 89 8.54 -0.51 -11.27
N VAL A 90 7.57 0.23 -10.74
CA VAL A 90 7.75 1.10 -9.59
C VAL A 90 7.11 0.49 -8.33
N GLY A 91 7.93 0.30 -7.30
CA GLY A 91 7.47 -0.10 -5.97
C GLY A 91 7.04 1.10 -5.13
N VAL A 92 5.90 0.98 -4.45
CA VAL A 92 5.30 2.04 -3.63
C VAL A 92 5.06 1.54 -2.20
N SER A 93 5.28 2.40 -1.19
CA SER A 93 4.89 2.08 0.19
C SER A 93 3.37 1.92 0.29
N ALA A 94 2.93 0.78 0.84
CA ALA A 94 1.51 0.53 1.09
C ALA A 94 0.90 1.52 2.09
N LEU A 95 1.68 1.96 3.07
CA LEU A 95 1.25 2.95 4.06
C LEU A 95 1.07 4.32 3.42
N GLU A 96 1.98 4.71 2.51
CA GLU A 96 1.85 5.96 1.78
C GLU A 96 0.64 5.95 0.82
N ALA A 97 0.43 4.85 0.09
CA ALA A 97 -0.75 4.69 -0.76
C ALA A 97 -2.07 4.75 0.04
N THR A 98 -2.05 4.27 1.30
CA THR A 98 -3.20 4.35 2.21
C THR A 98 -3.42 5.76 2.75
N ALA A 99 -2.34 6.54 2.96
CA ALA A 99 -2.42 7.92 3.45
C ALA A 99 -2.79 8.94 2.37
N LEU A 100 -2.47 8.66 1.11
CA LEU A 100 -2.60 9.60 0.00
C LEU A 100 -4.00 10.26 -0.14
N PRO A 101 -5.14 9.56 0.03
CA PRO A 101 -6.47 10.18 -0.07
C PRO A 101 -6.70 11.33 0.90
N PHE A 102 -5.91 11.39 1.96
CA PHE A 102 -6.03 12.36 3.05
C PHE A 102 -4.95 13.46 2.99
N GLU A 103 -4.16 13.53 1.94
CA GLU A 103 -3.04 14.51 1.83
C GLU A 103 -3.49 15.98 1.89
N SER A 104 -4.75 16.25 1.54
CA SER A 104 -5.34 17.60 1.62
C SER A 104 -5.85 17.98 3.00
N PHE A 105 -5.94 17.05 3.95
CA PHE A 105 -6.37 17.34 5.32
C PHE A 105 -5.30 18.17 6.02
N ARG A 106 -5.72 19.27 6.65
CA ARG A 106 -4.81 20.19 7.34
C ARG A 106 -4.88 19.99 8.84
N ASP A 107 -3.71 20.09 9.46
CA ASP A 107 -3.54 20.00 10.92
C ASP A 107 -4.02 18.68 11.57
N VAL A 108 -4.15 17.63 10.77
CA VAL A 108 -4.48 16.26 11.19
C VAL A 108 -3.26 15.36 10.93
N ILE A 109 -2.92 14.52 11.90
CA ILE A 109 -1.95 13.43 11.69
C ILE A 109 -2.66 12.29 10.97
N ILE A 110 -2.25 11.99 9.76
CA ILE A 110 -2.71 10.80 9.05
C ILE A 110 -1.85 9.62 9.49
N CYS A 111 -2.50 8.63 10.06
CA CYS A 111 -1.87 7.47 10.68
C CYS A 111 -2.37 6.17 10.01
N PRO A 112 -1.83 5.81 8.83
CA PRO A 112 -2.07 4.51 8.26
C PRO A 112 -1.48 3.42 9.16
N VAL A 113 -2.28 2.41 9.47
CA VAL A 113 -1.91 1.25 10.28
C VAL A 113 -2.35 -0.04 9.60
N MET A 114 -1.45 -1.00 9.49
CA MET A 114 -1.73 -2.33 8.98
C MET A 114 -1.38 -3.37 10.04
N ASP A 115 -2.19 -4.43 10.15
CA ASP A 115 -1.99 -5.49 11.13
C ASP A 115 -0.69 -6.27 10.85
N ALA A 116 0.37 -6.04 11.67
CA ALA A 116 1.63 -6.77 11.62
C ALA A 116 1.61 -8.04 12.48
N ARG A 117 0.42 -8.41 13.01
CA ARG A 117 0.18 -9.53 13.94
C ARG A 117 0.82 -9.35 15.31
N ARG A 118 0.33 -10.13 16.30
CA ARG A 118 0.87 -10.17 17.67
C ARG A 118 0.87 -8.79 18.36
N GLY A 119 -0.18 -8.00 18.18
CA GLY A 119 -0.31 -6.67 18.80
C GLY A 119 0.61 -5.60 18.23
N GLN A 120 1.24 -5.86 17.08
CA GLN A 120 2.06 -4.87 16.38
C GLN A 120 1.38 -4.39 15.11
N PHE A 121 1.77 -3.19 14.69
CA PHE A 121 1.27 -2.53 13.49
C PHE A 121 2.43 -2.13 12.60
N TYR A 122 2.26 -2.28 11.29
CA TYR A 122 3.03 -1.49 10.34
C TYR A 122 2.41 -0.10 10.30
N ASN A 123 3.26 0.92 10.40
CA ASN A 123 2.83 2.31 10.52
C ASN A 123 3.84 3.26 9.89
N ALA A 124 3.35 4.35 9.38
CA ALA A 124 4.05 5.60 9.14
C ALA A 124 3.13 6.76 9.54
N LEU A 125 3.67 7.95 9.72
CA LEU A 125 2.88 9.15 10.04
C LEU A 125 3.05 10.17 8.93
N PHE A 126 1.96 10.87 8.61
CA PHE A 126 1.94 11.93 7.60
C PHE A 126 1.18 13.14 8.15
N ARG A 127 1.51 14.33 7.67
CA ARG A 127 0.79 15.56 7.98
C ARG A 127 0.94 16.54 6.83
N ASN A 128 -0.17 17.16 6.44
CA ASN A 128 -0.19 18.18 5.37
C ASN A 128 0.43 17.68 4.04
N GLY A 129 0.30 16.39 3.74
CA GLY A 129 0.89 15.76 2.55
C GLY A 129 2.36 15.34 2.71
N GLU A 130 3.01 15.65 3.84
CA GLU A 130 4.40 15.29 4.09
C GLU A 130 4.52 14.04 4.98
N ARG A 131 5.51 13.21 4.69
CA ARG A 131 5.86 12.04 5.52
C ARG A 131 6.65 12.50 6.74
N LEU A 132 6.21 12.11 7.93
CA LEU A 132 6.85 12.44 9.22
C LEU A 132 7.76 11.32 9.73
N THR A 133 7.46 10.06 9.40
CA THR A 133 8.26 8.90 9.85
C THR A 133 8.43 7.90 8.70
N ASP A 134 9.51 7.15 8.75
CA ASP A 134 9.69 5.99 7.88
C ASP A 134 8.65 4.90 8.18
N ASP A 135 8.47 3.99 7.22
CA ASP A 135 7.69 2.78 7.43
C ASP A 135 8.32 1.93 8.54
N ARG A 136 7.56 1.59 9.57
CA ARG A 136 8.06 0.88 10.76
C ARG A 136 7.08 -0.19 11.26
N ALA A 137 7.59 -1.12 12.03
CA ALA A 137 6.78 -2.04 12.84
C ALA A 137 6.82 -1.57 14.30
N ILE A 138 5.65 -1.34 14.92
CA ILE A 138 5.53 -0.70 16.23
C ILE A 138 4.40 -1.36 17.04
N SER A 139 4.51 -1.38 18.38
CA SER A 139 3.41 -1.79 19.26
C SER A 139 2.30 -0.74 19.31
N GLY A 140 1.11 -1.13 19.77
CA GLY A 140 0.01 -0.18 19.96
C GLY A 140 0.32 0.87 21.03
N GLU A 141 1.01 0.46 22.08
CA GLU A 141 1.46 1.31 23.18
C GLU A 141 2.48 2.36 22.72
N ASP A 142 3.51 1.93 21.97
CA ASP A 142 4.54 2.84 21.46
C ASP A 142 3.96 3.79 20.40
N LEU A 143 3.00 3.31 19.58
CA LEU A 143 2.30 4.15 18.63
C LEU A 143 1.50 5.24 19.34
N TYR A 144 0.76 4.87 20.41
CA TYR A 144 0.05 5.83 21.26
C TYR A 144 1.01 6.84 21.90
N ALA A 145 2.10 6.36 22.50
CA ALA A 145 3.10 7.23 23.13
C ALA A 145 3.66 8.27 22.14
N GLY A 146 3.94 7.87 20.89
CA GLY A 146 4.40 8.78 19.85
C GLY A 146 3.37 9.82 19.42
N LEU A 147 2.08 9.45 19.40
CA LEU A 147 0.99 10.34 19.00
C LEU A 147 0.54 11.27 20.13
N SER A 148 0.60 10.83 21.39
CA SER A 148 0.14 11.59 22.57
C SER A 148 1.04 12.77 22.94
N THR A 149 2.24 12.87 22.36
CA THR A 149 3.15 14.02 22.58
C THR A 149 2.66 15.31 21.94
N GLY A 150 1.70 15.22 20.99
CA GLY A 150 1.11 16.37 20.31
C GLY A 150 -0.38 16.52 20.60
N ASN A 151 -0.94 17.68 20.27
CA ASN A 151 -2.37 17.97 20.42
C ASN A 151 -3.14 17.89 19.09
N SER A 152 -2.51 17.39 18.03
CA SER A 152 -3.16 17.28 16.72
C SER A 152 -4.16 16.13 16.69
N PRO A 153 -5.33 16.31 16.09
CA PRO A 153 -6.23 15.19 15.80
C PRO A 153 -5.55 14.13 14.96
N VAL A 154 -5.97 12.88 15.11
CA VAL A 154 -5.39 11.71 14.42
C VAL A 154 -6.47 11.03 13.58
N LEU A 155 -6.18 10.80 12.29
CA LEU A 155 -6.99 10.00 11.40
C LEU A 155 -6.35 8.64 11.22
N LEU A 156 -7.01 7.60 11.74
CA LEU A 156 -6.59 6.20 11.56
C LEU A 156 -7.17 5.64 10.27
N CYS A 157 -6.32 5.09 9.41
CA CYS A 157 -6.72 4.36 8.19
C CYS A 157 -5.89 3.07 8.04
N GLY A 158 -6.17 2.27 7.01
CA GLY A 158 -5.55 0.96 6.84
C GLY A 158 -6.34 -0.18 7.53
N ASP A 159 -6.02 -1.42 7.20
CA ASP A 159 -6.75 -2.61 7.67
C ASP A 159 -6.56 -2.92 9.16
N GLY A 160 -5.58 -2.27 9.80
CA GLY A 160 -5.33 -2.32 11.25
C GLY A 160 -6.04 -1.25 12.06
N HIS A 161 -6.75 -0.29 11.43
CA HIS A 161 -7.35 0.86 12.13
C HIS A 161 -8.24 0.46 13.32
N ALA A 162 -9.12 -0.53 13.15
CA ALA A 162 -10.01 -1.00 14.19
C ALA A 162 -9.27 -1.71 15.35
N LEU A 163 -8.13 -2.34 15.06
CA LEU A 163 -7.27 -2.95 16.07
C LEU A 163 -6.43 -1.93 16.83
N ALA A 164 -6.06 -0.81 16.18
CA ALA A 164 -5.28 0.27 16.78
C ALA A 164 -6.15 1.22 17.60
N ALA A 165 -7.41 1.46 17.24
CA ALA A 165 -8.31 2.40 17.90
C ALA A 165 -8.41 2.23 19.44
N PRO A 166 -8.45 1.01 20.02
CA PRO A 166 -8.50 0.82 21.47
C PRO A 166 -7.29 1.40 22.22
N PHE A 167 -6.12 1.53 21.58
CA PHE A 167 -4.94 2.14 22.16
C PHE A 167 -5.01 3.69 22.18
N MET A 168 -5.89 4.29 21.35
CA MET A 168 -5.96 5.73 21.08
C MET A 168 -7.09 6.44 21.84
N LYS A 169 -7.58 5.86 22.97
CA LYS A 169 -8.81 6.30 23.66
C LYS A 169 -8.81 7.77 24.09
N ASP A 170 -7.63 8.30 24.41
CA ASP A 170 -7.48 9.67 24.95
C ASP A 170 -7.09 10.69 23.85
N LEU A 171 -7.00 10.23 22.57
CA LEU A 171 -6.70 11.10 21.45
C LEU A 171 -7.99 11.56 20.76
N VAL A 172 -7.93 12.74 20.18
CA VAL A 172 -8.99 13.23 19.28
C VAL A 172 -8.86 12.50 17.96
N LEU A 173 -9.78 11.56 17.70
CA LEU A 173 -9.81 10.81 16.44
C LEU A 173 -10.72 11.48 15.43
N VAL A 174 -10.27 11.50 14.18
CA VAL A 174 -11.04 11.91 13.01
C VAL A 174 -11.43 10.63 12.26
N ASP A 175 -12.70 10.50 11.93
CA ASP A 175 -13.21 9.35 11.19
C ASP A 175 -12.76 9.39 9.73
N ALA A 176 -12.13 8.32 9.28
CA ALA A 176 -11.85 8.11 7.86
C ALA A 176 -13.11 7.62 7.14
N PRO A 177 -13.46 8.16 5.95
CA PRO A 177 -14.50 7.59 5.11
C PRO A 177 -14.23 6.10 4.84
N ARG A 178 -15.25 5.26 5.00
CA ARG A 178 -15.10 3.79 4.97
C ARG A 178 -14.56 3.25 3.65
N ASP A 179 -14.85 3.91 2.55
CA ASP A 179 -14.37 3.58 1.21
C ASP A 179 -12.92 3.97 0.95
N LEU A 180 -12.31 4.79 1.84
CA LEU A 180 -10.93 5.24 1.75
C LEU A 180 -10.00 4.60 2.81
N ILE A 181 -10.52 3.71 3.65
CA ILE A 181 -9.74 3.07 4.71
C ILE A 181 -8.63 2.16 4.16
N TYR A 182 -8.92 1.43 3.07
CA TYR A 182 -7.99 0.46 2.49
C TYR A 182 -7.12 1.07 1.39
N PRO A 183 -5.90 0.56 1.19
CA PRO A 183 -5.08 0.98 0.06
C PRO A 183 -5.80 0.73 -1.26
N ARG A 184 -5.66 1.68 -2.18
CA ARG A 184 -6.27 1.65 -3.51
C ARG A 184 -5.19 1.69 -4.58
N ALA A 185 -5.35 0.87 -5.62
CA ALA A 185 -4.38 0.80 -6.70
C ALA A 185 -4.24 2.11 -7.47
N SER A 186 -5.31 2.90 -7.56
CA SER A 186 -5.25 4.26 -8.12
C SER A 186 -4.25 5.16 -7.38
N ASN A 187 -4.19 5.06 -6.05
CA ASN A 187 -3.20 5.80 -5.26
C ASN A 187 -1.77 5.27 -5.46
N VAL A 188 -1.62 3.96 -5.64
CA VAL A 188 -0.33 3.33 -6.00
C VAL A 188 0.17 3.89 -7.33
N GLY A 189 -0.70 3.98 -8.34
CA GLY A 189 -0.35 4.54 -9.65
C GLY A 189 0.08 6.00 -9.59
N ARG A 190 -0.66 6.84 -8.84
CA ARG A 190 -0.31 8.27 -8.64
C ARG A 190 1.04 8.45 -7.94
N LEU A 191 1.29 7.68 -6.87
CA LEU A 191 2.59 7.73 -6.17
C LEU A 191 3.72 7.23 -7.05
N ALA A 192 3.51 6.14 -7.79
CA ALA A 192 4.52 5.63 -8.73
C ALA A 192 4.91 6.66 -9.77
N ARG A 193 3.95 7.42 -10.29
CA ARG A 193 4.21 8.53 -11.20
C ARG A 193 5.04 9.62 -10.52
N ARG A 194 4.66 10.07 -9.32
CA ARG A 194 5.42 11.07 -8.53
C ARG A 194 6.88 10.60 -8.30
N ILE A 195 7.07 9.32 -7.92
CA ILE A 195 8.41 8.73 -7.71
C ILE A 195 9.22 8.76 -9.01
N ARG A 196 8.61 8.38 -10.13
CA ARG A 196 9.26 8.36 -11.45
C ARG A 196 9.66 9.77 -11.91
N GLU A 197 8.78 10.75 -11.72
CA GLU A 197 9.03 12.16 -12.05
C GLU A 197 10.12 12.78 -11.17
N ALA A 198 10.15 12.46 -9.89
CA ALA A 198 11.19 12.93 -8.96
C ALA A 198 12.57 12.31 -9.21
N SER A 199 12.64 11.17 -9.89
CA SER A 199 13.87 10.45 -10.20
C SER A 199 13.95 10.05 -11.69
N PRO A 200 14.08 11.00 -12.62
CA PRO A 200 14.04 10.72 -14.06
C PRO A 200 15.16 9.78 -14.54
N SER A 201 16.33 9.81 -13.86
CA SER A 201 17.48 8.93 -14.11
C SER A 201 17.47 7.66 -13.26
N GLY A 202 16.46 7.49 -12.40
CA GLY A 202 16.30 6.30 -11.56
C GLY A 202 16.06 5.06 -12.41
N THR A 203 16.68 3.96 -12.01
CA THR A 203 16.45 2.65 -12.61
C THR A 203 15.19 2.07 -11.98
N PHE A 204 14.21 1.71 -12.81
CA PHE A 204 12.93 1.13 -12.38
C PHE A 204 12.62 -0.10 -13.22
N THR A 205 13.56 -1.05 -13.26
CA THR A 205 13.39 -2.28 -14.04
C THR A 205 12.59 -3.32 -13.26
N ASP A 206 12.06 -4.31 -13.97
CA ASP A 206 11.46 -5.50 -13.37
C ASP A 206 12.44 -6.24 -12.43
N LEU A 207 13.75 -6.20 -12.71
CA LEU A 207 14.81 -6.81 -11.90
C LEU A 207 15.06 -6.05 -10.57
N GLU A 208 14.74 -4.77 -10.53
CA GLU A 208 14.97 -3.91 -9.35
C GLU A 208 13.74 -3.83 -8.44
N PHE A 209 12.57 -4.22 -8.93
CA PHE A 209 11.38 -4.27 -8.08
C PHE A 209 11.56 -5.33 -6.99
N LYS A 210 11.63 -4.89 -5.73
CA LYS A 210 11.82 -5.77 -4.58
C LYS A 210 10.77 -5.48 -3.51
N PRO A 211 10.09 -6.54 -3.00
CA PRO A 211 9.29 -6.41 -1.80
C PRO A 211 10.13 -5.96 -0.60
N VAL A 212 9.59 -5.03 0.18
CA VAL A 212 10.19 -4.51 1.41
C VAL A 212 9.55 -5.21 2.61
N TYR A 213 10.38 -5.88 3.40
CA TYR A 213 9.95 -6.61 4.58
C TYR A 213 10.50 -5.96 5.84
N LEU A 214 9.64 -5.31 6.62
CA LEU A 214 10.01 -4.72 7.91
C LEU A 214 10.13 -5.76 9.03
N ARG A 215 9.65 -6.98 8.79
CA ARG A 215 9.76 -8.11 9.72
C ARG A 215 10.11 -9.37 8.96
N PRO A 216 10.89 -10.28 9.56
CA PRO A 216 11.13 -11.60 9.00
C PRO A 216 9.82 -12.37 8.80
N SER A 217 9.75 -13.22 7.80
CA SER A 217 8.62 -14.13 7.59
C SER A 217 8.37 -15.03 8.81
N GLN A 218 7.16 -15.58 8.93
CA GLN A 218 6.85 -16.51 10.01
C GLN A 218 7.78 -17.73 9.99
N ALA A 219 8.15 -18.23 8.81
CA ALA A 219 9.06 -19.35 8.64
C ALA A 219 10.48 -19.03 9.14
N GLU A 220 11.02 -17.86 8.79
CA GLU A 220 12.35 -17.41 9.25
C GLU A 220 12.39 -17.22 10.76
N ARG A 221 11.31 -16.70 11.37
CA ARG A 221 11.21 -16.53 12.83
C ARG A 221 11.19 -17.88 13.56
N VAL A 222 10.37 -18.84 13.08
CA VAL A 222 10.32 -20.20 13.67
C VAL A 222 11.67 -20.91 13.54
N MET A 223 12.41 -20.67 12.45
CA MET A 223 13.77 -21.21 12.30
C MET A 223 14.76 -20.55 13.25
N SER A 224 14.66 -19.25 13.54
CA SER A 224 15.55 -18.58 14.50
C SER A 224 15.25 -18.98 15.95
N GLU A 225 13.98 -19.18 16.30
CA GLU A 225 13.56 -19.66 17.64
C GLU A 225 14.00 -21.11 17.91
N LYS A 226 14.15 -21.95 16.87
CA LYS A 226 14.65 -23.34 17.02
C LYS A 226 16.17 -23.44 17.10
N LYS A 227 16.91 -22.37 16.84
CA LYS A 227 18.39 -22.35 16.90
C LYS A 227 18.91 -21.74 18.21
N GLN A 228 18.04 -21.28 19.09
CA GLN A 228 18.32 -20.88 20.47
C GLN A 228 17.92 -21.99 21.44
#